data_0184eccb73c2d069535e238068b071b4
#
_entry.id   0184eccb73c2d069535e238068b071b4
#
_cell.length_a   1.000
_cell.length_b   1.000
_cell.length_c   1.000
_cell.angle_alpha   90.00
_cell.angle_beta   90.00
_cell.angle_gamma   90.00
#
_symmetry.space_group_name_H-M   'P 1'
#
loop_
_entity.id
_entity.type
_entity.pdbx_description
1 polymer ?
#
loop_
_entity_poly.entity_id
_entity_poly.type
_entity_poly.pdbx_seq_one_letter_code
_entity_poly.pdbx_strand_id
1 'polypeptide(L)'
;MHRLLIPGGRLYITVPAYNILWSDEDDYAGHYRRYTRHTLTRALKDAGFHVEYVTYIFAMLPLPIFVLRSLPCRFGLRRGINVEQQRREHRQMRGIIGRLVGLLFETELHVIRRRSQIPFGSSCMAVACT
;
A
#
# COMPACT_ATOMS: atom_id res chain seq x y z
N MET A 1 18.00 -8.96 2.46
CA MET A 1 17.59 -8.63 1.08
C MET A 1 18.76 -8.10 0.24
N HIS A 2 19.57 -7.16 0.74
CA HIS A 2 20.73 -6.64 -0.01
C HIS A 2 21.67 -7.74 -0.53
N ARG A 3 21.96 -8.77 0.28
CA ARG A 3 22.82 -9.91 -0.10
C ARG A 3 22.20 -10.87 -1.15
N LEU A 4 20.93 -10.70 -1.49
CA LEU A 4 20.26 -11.53 -2.49
C LEU A 4 20.22 -10.89 -3.88
N LEU A 5 20.67 -9.65 -4.00
CA LEU A 5 20.73 -8.94 -5.26
C LEU A 5 22.16 -8.94 -5.81
N ILE A 6 22.26 -9.08 -7.12
CA ILE A 6 23.52 -8.86 -7.84
C ILE A 6 23.89 -7.38 -7.78
N PRO A 7 25.18 -7.00 -7.89
CA PRO A 7 25.59 -5.61 -8.01
C PRO A 7 24.82 -4.88 -9.11
N GLY A 8 24.24 -3.72 -8.79
CA GLY A 8 23.37 -2.96 -9.70
C GLY A 8 21.94 -3.54 -9.85
N GLY A 9 21.60 -4.57 -9.09
CA GLY A 9 20.24 -5.15 -9.06
C GLY A 9 19.22 -4.18 -8.48
N ARG A 10 17.97 -4.23 -9.00
CA ARG A 10 16.85 -3.39 -8.53
C ARG A 10 15.92 -4.15 -7.63
N LEU A 11 15.52 -3.47 -6.56
CA LEU A 11 14.48 -3.91 -5.62
C LEU A 11 13.20 -3.09 -5.88
N TYR A 12 12.10 -3.77 -6.11
CA TYR A 12 10.76 -3.19 -6.12
C TYR A 12 10.04 -3.64 -4.86
N ILE A 13 9.61 -2.70 -4.04
CA ILE A 13 8.94 -3.02 -2.77
C ILE A 13 7.68 -2.19 -2.60
N THR A 14 6.63 -2.83 -2.11
CA THR A 14 5.40 -2.18 -1.66
C THR A 14 5.13 -2.55 -0.22
N VAL A 15 4.74 -1.56 0.58
CA VAL A 15 4.45 -1.72 2.01
C VAL A 15 3.21 -0.91 2.39
N PRO A 16 2.46 -1.33 3.41
CA PRO A 16 1.31 -0.57 3.90
C PRO A 16 1.72 0.83 4.36
N ALA A 17 0.89 1.83 4.05
CA ALA A 17 1.15 3.21 4.43
C ALA A 17 0.31 3.63 5.65
N TYR A 18 0.83 4.61 6.41
CA TYR A 18 0.20 5.32 7.52
C TYR A 18 -0.34 4.44 8.66
N ASN A 19 0.26 4.53 9.83
CA ASN A 19 -0.18 3.82 11.04
C ASN A 19 -1.64 4.14 11.42
N ILE A 20 -2.17 5.29 11.02
CA ILE A 20 -3.58 5.65 11.25
C ILE A 20 -4.56 4.71 10.55
N LEU A 21 -4.14 4.04 9.48
CA LEU A 21 -4.93 3.08 8.72
C LEU A 21 -4.82 1.65 9.27
N TRP A 22 -4.15 1.44 10.42
CA TRP A 22 -4.03 0.12 11.04
C TRP A 22 -5.39 -0.51 11.30
N SER A 23 -5.50 -1.80 11.04
CA SER A 23 -6.72 -2.58 11.24
C SER A 23 -6.38 -4.03 11.57
N ASP A 24 -7.37 -4.82 12.00
CA ASP A 24 -7.21 -6.26 12.28
C ASP A 24 -6.66 -7.06 11.08
N GLU A 25 -6.80 -6.53 9.86
CA GLU A 25 -6.26 -7.15 8.65
C GLU A 25 -4.72 -7.08 8.60
N ASP A 26 -4.12 -6.04 9.18
CA ASP A 26 -2.66 -5.96 9.29
C ASP A 26 -2.13 -7.04 10.21
N ASP A 27 -2.81 -7.29 11.34
CA ASP A 27 -2.46 -8.34 12.29
C ASP A 27 -2.61 -9.73 11.63
N TYR A 28 -3.70 -9.94 10.88
CA TYR A 28 -3.94 -11.17 10.14
C TYR A 28 -2.91 -11.40 9.02
N ALA A 29 -2.51 -10.34 8.31
CA ALA A 29 -1.50 -10.39 7.26
C ALA A 29 -0.06 -10.49 7.79
N GLY A 30 0.14 -10.44 9.12
CA GLY A 30 1.44 -10.46 9.76
C GLY A 30 2.24 -9.18 9.53
N HIS A 31 1.57 -8.06 9.32
CA HIS A 31 2.24 -6.77 9.23
C HIS A 31 2.65 -6.31 10.63
N TYR A 32 3.90 -5.88 10.79
CA TYR A 32 4.42 -5.38 12.07
C TYR A 32 4.44 -3.85 12.14
N ARG A 33 4.41 -3.17 10.99
CA ARG A 33 4.41 -1.71 10.90
C ARG A 33 3.92 -1.23 9.54
N ARG A 34 3.46 0.03 9.52
CA ARG A 34 3.15 0.78 8.32
C ARG A 34 4.16 1.91 8.12
N TYR A 35 4.35 2.33 6.90
CA TYR A 35 5.41 3.26 6.53
C TYR A 35 4.85 4.57 5.97
N THR A 36 5.66 5.61 6.04
CA THR A 36 5.55 6.79 5.19
C THR A 36 6.67 6.74 4.15
N ARG A 37 6.60 7.57 3.11
CA ARG A 37 7.70 7.68 2.13
C ARG A 37 9.03 7.96 2.82
N HIS A 38 9.04 8.87 3.82
CA HIS A 38 10.25 9.22 4.57
C HIS A 38 10.80 8.02 5.37
N THR A 39 9.95 7.32 6.11
CA THR A 39 10.41 6.17 6.94
C THR A 39 10.82 4.97 6.08
N LEU A 40 10.16 4.75 4.93
CA LEU A 40 10.56 3.71 3.97
C LEU A 40 11.92 4.05 3.33
N THR A 41 12.09 5.28 2.87
CA THR A 41 13.36 5.75 2.28
C THR A 41 14.51 5.60 3.28
N ARG A 42 14.29 5.98 4.55
CA ARG A 42 15.30 5.83 5.60
C ARG A 42 15.65 4.36 5.83
N ALA A 43 14.64 3.50 5.98
CA ALA A 43 14.86 2.06 6.20
C ALA A 43 15.64 1.41 5.05
N LEU A 44 15.38 1.80 3.79
CA LEU A 44 16.10 1.30 2.63
C LEU A 44 17.56 1.80 2.60
N LYS A 45 17.79 3.07 2.92
CA LYS A 45 19.13 3.65 3.01
C LYS A 45 19.95 3.00 4.14
N ASP A 46 19.35 2.81 5.31
CA ASP A 46 19.98 2.15 6.45
C ASP A 46 20.33 0.67 6.13
N ALA A 47 19.58 0.05 5.22
CA ALA A 47 19.86 -1.29 4.70
C ALA A 47 20.88 -1.32 3.54
N GLY A 48 21.48 -0.18 3.17
CA GLY A 48 22.52 -0.08 2.14
C GLY A 48 22.00 0.10 0.70
N PHE A 49 20.70 0.38 0.53
CA PHE A 49 20.14 0.60 -0.80
C PHE A 49 20.19 2.08 -1.21
N HIS A 50 20.43 2.31 -2.49
CA HIS A 50 20.21 3.60 -3.13
C HIS A 50 18.76 3.69 -3.62
N VAL A 51 17.98 4.65 -3.09
CA VAL A 51 16.56 4.81 -3.44
C VAL A 51 16.42 5.69 -4.68
N GLU A 52 16.00 5.08 -5.79
CA GLU A 52 15.78 5.76 -7.07
C GLU A 52 14.43 6.49 -7.15
N TYR A 53 13.39 5.89 -6.56
CA TYR A 53 12.02 6.42 -6.63
C TYR A 53 11.21 5.94 -5.45
N VAL A 54 10.34 6.81 -4.92
CA VAL A 54 9.37 6.46 -3.88
C VAL A 54 8.09 7.27 -4.07
N THR A 55 6.94 6.60 -3.95
CA THR A 55 5.63 7.22 -4.08
C THR A 55 4.60 6.50 -3.22
N TYR A 56 3.43 7.11 -3.04
CA TYR A 56 2.26 6.37 -2.58
C TYR A 56 1.52 5.76 -3.76
N ILE A 57 0.74 4.73 -3.49
CA ILE A 57 -0.17 4.08 -4.43
C ILE A 57 -1.52 3.82 -3.76
N PHE A 58 -2.55 3.56 -4.57
CA PHE A 58 -3.93 3.38 -4.11
C PHE A 58 -4.47 4.62 -3.37
N ALA A 59 -4.35 5.80 -4.00
CA ALA A 59 -4.73 7.09 -3.40
C ALA A 59 -6.21 7.16 -2.98
N MET A 60 -7.10 6.41 -3.64
CA MET A 60 -8.53 6.41 -3.33
C MET A 60 -8.92 5.51 -2.16
N LEU A 61 -8.02 4.62 -1.71
CA LEU A 61 -8.34 3.64 -0.66
C LEU A 61 -8.17 4.13 0.79
N PRO A 62 -7.35 5.15 1.14
CA PRO A 62 -7.16 5.54 2.54
C PRO A 62 -8.46 5.91 3.24
N LEU A 63 -9.34 6.67 2.59
CA LEU A 63 -10.59 7.12 3.18
C LEU A 63 -11.57 5.96 3.50
N PRO A 64 -11.92 5.09 2.55
CA PRO A 64 -12.76 3.92 2.85
C PRO A 64 -12.10 2.96 3.85
N ILE A 65 -10.79 2.74 3.79
CA ILE A 65 -10.08 1.91 4.77
C ILE A 65 -10.21 2.52 6.17
N PHE A 66 -9.97 3.81 6.31
CA PHE A 66 -10.07 4.50 7.59
C PHE A 66 -11.47 4.39 8.18
N VAL A 67 -12.51 4.72 7.40
CA VAL A 67 -13.91 4.75 7.88
C VAL A 67 -14.44 3.35 8.15
N LEU A 68 -14.18 2.39 7.26
CA LEU A 68 -14.83 1.07 7.32
C LEU A 68 -14.04 0.04 8.13
N ARG A 69 -12.73 0.24 8.34
CA ARG A 69 -11.84 -0.73 8.99
C ARG A 69 -11.14 -0.17 10.21
N SER A 70 -10.37 0.91 10.05
CA SER A 70 -9.54 1.45 11.13
C SER A 70 -10.37 2.08 12.24
N LEU A 71 -11.43 2.80 11.90
CA LEU A 71 -12.28 3.45 12.88
C LEU A 71 -13.06 2.44 13.74
N PRO A 72 -13.76 1.43 13.20
CA PRO A 72 -14.42 0.39 13.99
C PRO A 72 -13.44 -0.37 14.88
N CYS A 73 -12.25 -0.71 14.39
CA CYS A 73 -11.21 -1.39 15.17
C CYS A 73 -10.80 -0.56 16.41
N ARG A 74 -10.67 0.77 16.28
CA ARG A 74 -10.34 1.68 17.38
C ARG A 74 -11.44 1.76 18.45
N PHE A 75 -12.70 1.56 18.07
CA PHE A 75 -13.82 1.49 19.01
C PHE A 75 -14.06 0.09 19.57
N GLY A 76 -13.14 -0.85 19.38
CA GLY A 76 -13.25 -2.22 19.89
C GLY A 76 -14.24 -3.09 19.13
N LEU A 77 -14.84 -2.60 18.05
CA LEU A 77 -15.72 -3.35 17.17
C LEU A 77 -14.90 -4.21 16.22
N ARG A 78 -14.29 -5.29 16.75
CA ARG A 78 -13.55 -6.25 15.94
C ARG A 78 -14.53 -7.00 15.04
N ARG A 79 -14.49 -6.73 13.74
CA ARG A 79 -15.15 -7.57 12.75
C ARG A 79 -14.30 -8.82 12.56
N GLY A 80 -14.83 -9.96 12.96
CA GLY A 80 -14.22 -11.25 12.59
C GLY A 80 -14.03 -11.29 11.07
N ILE A 81 -12.80 -11.61 10.64
CA ILE A 81 -12.46 -11.68 9.21
C ILE A 81 -13.22 -12.85 8.61
N ASN A 82 -14.31 -12.56 7.89
CA ASN A 82 -15.04 -13.56 7.14
C ASN A 82 -14.47 -13.61 5.72
N VAL A 83 -13.55 -14.55 5.48
CA VAL A 83 -12.85 -14.74 4.20
C VAL A 83 -13.82 -14.95 3.03
N GLU A 84 -14.98 -15.57 3.28
CA GLU A 84 -16.01 -15.77 2.25
C GLU A 84 -16.72 -14.46 1.88
N GLN A 85 -16.96 -13.58 2.84
CA GLN A 85 -17.55 -12.27 2.61
C GLN A 85 -16.60 -11.39 1.78
N GLN A 86 -15.31 -11.45 2.07
CA GLN A 86 -14.27 -10.72 1.34
C GLN A 86 -14.17 -11.19 -0.14
N ARG A 87 -14.33 -12.50 -0.39
CA ARG A 87 -14.40 -13.05 -1.75
C ARG A 87 -15.66 -12.63 -2.51
N ARG A 88 -16.80 -12.48 -1.83
CA ARG A 88 -18.07 -12.02 -2.44
C ARG A 88 -18.01 -10.54 -2.80
N GLU A 89 -17.43 -9.71 -1.95
CA GLU A 89 -17.27 -8.27 -2.19
C GLU A 89 -16.40 -7.99 -3.43
N HIS A 90 -15.32 -8.76 -3.64
CA HIS A 90 -14.52 -8.68 -4.87
C HIS A 90 -15.29 -9.10 -6.14
N ARG A 91 -16.30 -9.97 -6.01
CA ARG A 91 -17.11 -10.41 -7.15
C ARG A 91 -18.19 -9.39 -7.54
N GLN A 92 -18.68 -8.58 -6.60
CA GLN A 92 -19.75 -7.60 -6.84
C GLN A 92 -19.28 -6.26 -7.43
N MET A 93 -17.97 -5.98 -7.45
CA MET A 93 -17.42 -4.78 -8.08
C MET A 93 -17.42 -4.82 -9.64
N ARG A 94 -18.26 -5.67 -10.25
CA ARG A 94 -18.46 -5.79 -11.70
C ARG A 94 -19.56 -4.83 -12.19
N GLY A 95 -19.32 -3.53 -12.10
CA GLY A 95 -20.29 -2.53 -12.58
C GLY A 95 -19.62 -1.20 -12.86
N ILE A 96 -20.40 -0.14 -12.85
CA ILE A 96 -19.95 1.25 -13.02
C ILE A 96 -18.84 1.59 -12.02
N ILE A 97 -18.96 1.11 -10.75
CA ILE A 97 -17.95 1.32 -9.71
C ILE A 97 -16.62 0.64 -10.11
N GLY A 98 -16.66 -0.59 -10.62
CA GLY A 98 -15.44 -1.28 -11.07
C GLY A 98 -14.74 -0.57 -12.22
N ARG A 99 -15.51 0.03 -13.17
CA ARG A 99 -14.96 0.86 -14.25
C ARG A 99 -14.33 2.15 -13.73
N LEU A 100 -14.97 2.84 -12.79
CA LEU A 100 -14.43 4.05 -12.14
C LEU A 100 -13.13 3.76 -11.40
N VAL A 101 -13.10 2.68 -10.62
CA VAL A 101 -11.89 2.23 -9.91
C VAL A 101 -10.79 1.87 -10.92
N GLY A 102 -11.13 1.21 -12.02
CA GLY A 102 -10.19 0.92 -13.12
C GLY A 102 -9.59 2.18 -13.71
N LEU A 103 -10.40 3.18 -14.06
CA LEU A 103 -9.92 4.46 -14.59
C LEU A 103 -9.00 5.19 -13.61
N LEU A 104 -9.30 5.14 -12.31
CA LEU A 104 -8.46 5.74 -11.27
C LEU A 104 -7.10 5.04 -11.18
N PHE A 105 -7.06 3.71 -11.26
CA PHE A 105 -5.80 2.97 -11.30
C PHE A 105 -5.00 3.24 -12.58
N GLU A 106 -5.66 3.40 -13.73
CA GLU A 106 -5.01 3.81 -14.96
C GLU A 106 -4.33 5.19 -14.82
N THR A 107 -5.00 6.16 -14.18
CA THR A 107 -4.39 7.47 -13.92
C THR A 107 -3.21 7.38 -12.97
N GLU A 108 -3.30 6.58 -11.89
CA GLU A 108 -2.17 6.33 -11.00
C GLU A 108 -0.98 5.70 -11.73
N LEU A 109 -1.24 4.67 -12.57
CA LEU A 109 -0.20 4.03 -13.38
C LEU A 109 0.47 5.02 -14.32
N HIS A 110 -0.30 5.94 -14.93
CA HIS A 110 0.26 6.98 -15.79
C HIS A 110 1.21 7.92 -15.03
N VAL A 111 0.82 8.35 -13.83
CA VAL A 111 1.65 9.17 -12.95
C VAL A 111 2.94 8.43 -12.56
N ILE A 112 2.84 7.15 -12.19
CA ILE A 112 3.98 6.32 -11.83
C ILE A 112 4.93 6.11 -13.01
N ARG A 113 4.41 5.84 -14.21
CA ARG A 113 5.22 5.70 -15.44
C ARG A 113 6.02 6.96 -15.75
N ARG A 114 5.49 8.13 -15.44
CA ARG A 114 6.18 9.42 -15.55
C ARG A 114 7.14 9.71 -14.39
N ARG A 115 7.33 8.77 -13.46
CA ARG A 115 8.09 8.94 -12.22
C ARG A 115 7.64 10.14 -11.37
N SER A 116 6.41 10.61 -11.56
CA SER A 116 5.82 11.63 -10.73
C SER A 116 5.33 11.04 -9.40
N GLN A 117 5.34 11.84 -8.34
CA GLN A 117 4.98 11.36 -7.02
C GLN A 117 3.49 11.58 -6.74
N ILE A 118 2.83 10.55 -6.22
CA ILE A 118 1.50 10.64 -5.65
C ILE A 118 1.64 11.03 -4.18
N PRO A 119 0.95 12.10 -3.70
CA PRO A 119 1.20 12.68 -2.37
C PRO A 119 0.64 11.84 -1.23
N PHE A 120 -0.34 10.98 -1.46
CA PHE A 120 -0.98 10.11 -0.45
C PHE A 120 -1.49 8.81 -1.09
N GLY A 121 -1.69 7.77 -0.26
CA GLY A 121 -2.21 6.47 -0.71
C GLY A 121 -2.20 5.46 0.42
N SER A 122 -2.87 4.32 0.26
CA SER A 122 -2.92 3.28 1.29
C SER A 122 -1.64 2.45 1.39
N SER A 123 -0.79 2.52 0.38
CA SER A 123 0.51 1.83 0.36
C SER A 123 1.62 2.74 -0.15
N CYS A 124 2.85 2.46 0.29
CA CYS A 124 4.07 3.06 -0.25
C CYS A 124 4.72 2.08 -1.23
N MET A 125 5.19 2.59 -2.36
CA MET A 125 6.01 1.85 -3.31
C MET A 125 7.39 2.51 -3.41
N ALA A 126 8.44 1.72 -3.43
CA ALA A 126 9.80 2.19 -3.68
C ALA A 126 10.52 1.34 -4.72
N VAL A 127 11.40 1.99 -5.47
CA VAL A 127 12.39 1.37 -6.35
C VAL A 127 13.76 1.77 -5.81
N ALA A 128 14.60 0.79 -5.54
CA ALA A 128 15.93 1.00 -5.01
C ALA A 128 16.92 0.04 -5.69
N CYS A 129 18.19 0.38 -5.70
CA CYS A 129 19.26 -0.46 -6.23
C CYS A 129 20.38 -0.68 -5.21
N THR A 130 21.19 -1.72 -5.43
CA THR A 130 22.40 -2.02 -4.66
C THR A 130 23.57 -1.23 -5.12
#